data_1957435712497c992babd8f8dad6059a
#
_entry.id   1957435712497c992babd8f8dad6059a
#
_cell.length_a   1.000
_cell.length_b   1.000
_cell.length_c   1.000
_cell.angle_alpha   90.00
_cell.angle_beta   90.00
_cell.angle_gamma   90.00
#
_symmetry.space_group_name_H-M   'P 1'
#
loop_
_entity.id
_entity.type
_entity.pdbx_description
1 polymer ?
#
loop_
_entity_poly.entity_id
_entity_poly.type
_entity_poly.pdbx_seq_one_letter_code
_entity_poly.pdbx_strand_id
1 'polypeptide(L)'
;MGNNHSAALDQYPHHHGHHLQAAAPAHAVRRKRSTAKLSSALSFGCTSANAFDDIPEHPEHHHIHHEHLHPDHASSTAASDHDLSEKRSFDPPPLYAYSASAIDILEDSASAAYKTFLKEYPEYQLTWILDALRRSDFSRLDRSGETYVDYMGGSLYPESLIRVHTGFLHRNILGNTHSVSNSSKLSSSCANEAREAVLSFFRAPPGYTVVFTANATGALKLVGESFPFSEDSCFVLGTDSHNSVHGIRQFALQKGAKVHYIDSTDCGGMDTSEAKAVLGRHQPKNKHAASSLFALTGQSNISNSKNSLSLIKHAAAQGYYTLLDAAALAPTSVFSLSETPVDAMAVSFYKMFGFPTGVGALIVKEEFLARLERPWFAGGTVDVVQAPGTIVTMTSDLHERFEDGTINYLNLPAITDGLRFLSAYLPFLPLRLSTLMHYTISSLSALRHDVNDVAVVRILSRIPSKRLRAVGEQSDTGSVISLIFQFPSGEMMPNSFIEYAASRQSISLRTGCMCNPGGAASILGLRDAMAALPADVTLRAFEQHMGHELGVVRISLGLASDFRDVFRVVRFAETLGSSEARGAMWEQWLESKSGHAL
;
A
#
# COMPACT_ATOMS: atom_id res chain seq x y z
N MET A 1 53.00 -31.53 -26.02
CA MET A 1 53.71 -32.42 -25.11
C MET A 1 52.75 -32.71 -24.00
N GLY A 2 51.94 -33.73 -24.02
CA GLY A 2 52.23 -35.19 -23.90
C GLY A 2 52.22 -35.53 -22.43
N ASN A 3 51.57 -36.39 -21.88
CA ASN A 3 50.83 -37.64 -22.03
C ASN A 3 50.13 -37.94 -20.70
N ASN A 4 48.86 -38.40 -20.69
CA ASN A 4 48.42 -39.81 -20.71
C ASN A 4 48.77 -40.67 -19.47
N HIS A 5 47.76 -41.19 -18.81
CA HIS A 5 47.37 -42.63 -18.65
C HIS A 5 46.30 -42.69 -17.55
N SER A 6 45.08 -43.09 -17.74
CA SER A 6 44.48 -44.36 -18.22
C SER A 6 44.36 -45.48 -17.15
N ALA A 7 43.11 -45.86 -16.94
CA ALA A 7 42.55 -47.22 -16.76
C ALA A 7 42.69 -47.87 -15.37
N ALA A 8 41.81 -48.70 -14.84
CA ALA A 8 40.70 -49.53 -15.32
C ALA A 8 39.91 -50.03 -14.09
N LEU A 9 38.61 -50.24 -14.22
CA LEU A 9 37.85 -51.50 -14.25
C LEU A 9 38.09 -52.49 -13.09
N ASP A 10 37.00 -52.84 -12.36
CA ASP A 10 36.38 -54.17 -12.32
C ASP A 10 35.28 -54.20 -11.25
N GLN A 11 34.06 -54.46 -11.61
CA GLN A 11 33.29 -55.74 -11.74
C GLN A 11 32.53 -56.15 -10.48
N TYR A 12 31.23 -56.32 -10.71
CA TYR A 12 30.18 -56.95 -9.91
C TYR A 12 30.44 -58.42 -9.49
N PRO A 13 29.65 -59.00 -8.55
CA PRO A 13 28.57 -59.86 -9.05
C PRO A 13 27.23 -59.80 -8.31
N HIS A 14 26.22 -60.20 -9.07
CA HIS A 14 24.85 -60.51 -8.71
C HIS A 14 24.70 -61.69 -7.75
N HIS A 15 23.59 -61.75 -6.98
CA HIS A 15 22.79 -62.99 -6.79
C HIS A 15 21.32 -62.67 -6.38
N HIS A 16 20.38 -63.13 -7.17
CA HIS A 16 19.07 -63.78 -7.01
C HIS A 16 18.46 -63.77 -5.58
N GLY A 17 17.25 -63.43 -5.28
CA GLY A 17 15.96 -63.74 -5.92
C GLY A 17 15.18 -64.77 -5.10
N HIS A 18 14.05 -64.43 -4.51
CA HIS A 18 12.93 -65.38 -4.29
C HIS A 18 11.62 -64.60 -4.05
N HIS A 19 10.63 -64.94 -4.86
CA HIS A 19 9.21 -64.71 -4.72
C HIS A 19 8.64 -65.32 -3.44
N LEU A 20 7.62 -64.69 -2.86
CA LEU A 20 6.40 -65.36 -2.38
C LEU A 20 5.24 -64.33 -2.26
N GLN A 21 4.11 -64.80 -2.81
CA GLN A 21 2.80 -64.16 -2.90
C GLN A 21 1.95 -64.36 -1.64
N ALA A 22 0.90 -63.50 -1.57
CA ALA A 22 -0.46 -63.69 -1.01
C ALA A 22 -0.61 -63.38 0.49
N ALA A 23 -1.59 -62.67 0.97
CA ALA A 23 -2.99 -62.53 0.76
C ALA A 23 -3.56 -61.48 1.74
N ALA A 24 -4.53 -60.71 1.30
CA ALA A 24 -5.38 -59.90 2.15
C ALA A 24 -6.37 -60.76 2.97
N PRO A 25 -6.96 -60.22 4.08
CA PRO A 25 -8.34 -59.85 3.88
C PRO A 25 -8.77 -58.53 4.55
N ALA A 26 -9.81 -57.96 3.97
CA ALA A 26 -10.54 -56.81 4.35
C ALA A 26 -11.31 -56.96 5.68
N HIS A 27 -11.31 -55.89 6.50
CA HIS A 27 -12.37 -55.67 7.47
C HIS A 27 -13.02 -54.30 7.27
N ALA A 28 -14.24 -54.35 6.77
CA ALA A 28 -15.17 -53.27 6.67
C ALA A 28 -15.69 -52.86 8.05
N VAL A 29 -15.48 -51.61 8.46
CA VAL A 29 -16.17 -51.00 9.61
C VAL A 29 -17.25 -50.09 9.07
N ARG A 30 -18.48 -50.50 9.29
CA ARG A 30 -19.77 -49.86 9.00
C ARG A 30 -19.90 -48.61 9.88
N ARG A 31 -19.84 -47.39 9.31
CA ARG A 31 -20.27 -46.18 9.98
C ARG A 31 -21.80 -46.02 9.82
N LYS A 32 -22.50 -46.00 10.94
CA LYS A 32 -23.91 -45.64 11.05
C LYS A 32 -24.06 -44.13 10.81
N ARG A 33 -24.85 -43.77 9.83
CA ARG A 33 -25.40 -42.41 9.67
C ARG A 33 -26.52 -42.25 10.69
N SER A 34 -26.41 -41.20 11.55
CA SER A 34 -27.58 -40.65 12.24
C SER A 34 -27.92 -39.32 11.59
N THR A 35 -29.06 -39.34 10.91
CA THR A 35 -29.76 -38.17 10.40
C THR A 35 -30.56 -37.57 11.53
N ALA A 36 -30.26 -36.34 11.93
CA ALA A 36 -31.18 -35.51 12.66
C ALA A 36 -31.50 -34.28 11.78
N LYS A 37 -32.73 -34.29 11.28
CA LYS A 37 -33.42 -33.15 10.71
C LYS A 37 -33.74 -32.17 11.83
N LEU A 38 -33.42 -30.89 11.66
CA LEU A 38 -34.21 -29.82 12.27
C LEU A 38 -34.47 -28.75 11.21
N SER A 39 -35.76 -28.55 11.05
CA SER A 39 -36.42 -27.64 10.12
C SER A 39 -36.41 -26.21 10.63
N SER A 40 -36.15 -25.30 9.69
CA SER A 40 -36.76 -23.98 9.44
C SER A 40 -37.52 -23.27 10.55
N ALA A 41 -37.17 -22.03 10.81
CA ALA A 41 -38.14 -20.92 10.84
C ALA A 41 -37.42 -19.60 10.60
N LEU A 42 -37.69 -19.02 9.45
CA LEU A 42 -37.54 -17.61 9.12
C LEU A 42 -38.65 -16.83 9.87
N SER A 43 -38.30 -15.71 10.48
CA SER A 43 -39.21 -14.58 10.55
C SER A 43 -38.47 -13.28 10.63
N PHE A 44 -38.67 -12.46 9.61
CA PHE A 44 -38.42 -11.03 9.57
C PHE A 44 -39.31 -10.31 10.57
N GLY A 45 -38.77 -9.31 11.24
CA GLY A 45 -39.53 -8.35 12.01
C GLY A 45 -38.74 -7.07 12.20
N CYS A 46 -38.96 -6.10 11.33
CA CYS A 46 -38.69 -4.69 11.59
C CYS A 46 -39.66 -4.18 12.64
N THR A 47 -39.17 -3.58 13.72
CA THR A 47 -39.87 -2.50 14.42
C THR A 47 -38.89 -1.54 15.04
N SER A 48 -39.04 -0.29 14.64
CA SER A 48 -38.52 0.91 15.28
C SER A 48 -39.20 1.11 16.63
N ALA A 49 -38.45 1.49 17.68
CA ALA A 49 -38.97 2.38 18.73
C ALA A 49 -37.84 2.97 19.54
N ASN A 50 -37.93 4.28 19.68
CA ASN A 50 -37.21 5.13 20.61
C ASN A 50 -37.42 4.72 22.06
N ALA A 51 -36.41 4.79 22.89
CA ALA A 51 -36.52 5.17 24.30
C ALA A 51 -35.16 5.70 24.79
N PHE A 52 -35.09 7.02 24.90
CA PHE A 52 -34.32 7.69 25.93
C PHE A 52 -35.12 7.54 27.20
N ASP A 53 -34.45 7.20 28.31
CA ASP A 53 -34.55 7.83 29.62
C ASP A 53 -33.98 6.89 30.70
N ASP A 54 -33.38 7.58 31.65
CA ASP A 54 -33.09 7.25 33.06
C ASP A 54 -31.68 6.84 33.41
N ILE A 55 -30.95 7.90 33.80
CA ILE A 55 -29.82 7.87 34.72
C ILE A 55 -30.38 8.05 36.15
N PRO A 56 -30.03 7.24 37.16
CA PRO A 56 -30.14 7.64 38.55
C PRO A 56 -28.80 8.11 39.10
N GLU A 57 -28.89 9.26 39.76
CA GLU A 57 -27.86 9.93 40.55
C GLU A 57 -27.52 9.17 41.85
N HIS A 58 -26.36 9.50 42.33
CA HIS A 58 -25.67 9.12 43.56
C HIS A 58 -26.49 8.92 44.85
N PRO A 59 -25.94 8.19 45.90
CA PRO A 59 -25.39 8.97 47.03
C PRO A 59 -24.05 8.51 47.68
N GLU A 60 -23.32 9.56 48.07
CA GLU A 60 -22.67 9.88 49.34
C GLU A 60 -21.56 8.99 49.97
N HIS A 61 -20.47 9.66 50.15
CA HIS A 61 -19.50 9.76 51.23
C HIS A 61 -19.43 8.70 52.34
N HIS A 62 -18.24 8.13 52.50
CA HIS A 62 -17.68 7.83 53.83
C HIS A 62 -16.19 8.21 53.89
N HIS A 63 -15.94 9.18 54.80
CA HIS A 63 -14.63 9.51 55.37
C HIS A 63 -14.10 8.34 56.21
N ILE A 64 -12.82 8.02 56.09
CA ILE A 64 -12.05 7.38 57.18
C ILE A 64 -10.68 8.07 57.31
N HIS A 65 -10.37 8.30 58.57
CA HIS A 65 -9.35 9.13 59.20
C HIS A 65 -7.90 8.79 58.88
N HIS A 66 -7.10 9.86 58.92
CA HIS A 66 -5.65 9.88 59.11
C HIS A 66 -5.22 9.24 60.44
N GLU A 67 -4.12 8.50 60.43
CA GLU A 67 -3.19 8.46 61.55
C GLU A 67 -1.75 8.62 61.06
N HIS A 68 -1.10 9.61 61.68
CA HIS A 68 0.31 9.95 61.59
C HIS A 68 1.16 8.99 62.38
N LEU A 69 2.34 8.62 61.87
CA LEU A 69 3.54 8.36 62.67
C LEU A 69 4.80 8.61 61.84
N HIS A 70 5.56 9.61 62.21
CA HIS A 70 7.00 9.87 61.99
C HIS A 70 7.73 9.67 63.33
N PRO A 71 9.08 9.74 63.42
CA PRO A 71 10.18 9.54 62.45
C PRO A 71 11.31 8.63 63.05
N ASP A 72 12.36 8.33 62.33
CA ASP A 72 13.77 8.65 62.57
C ASP A 72 14.80 7.64 62.02
N HIS A 73 15.86 8.26 61.55
CA HIS A 73 17.28 7.92 61.41
C HIS A 73 17.84 7.37 60.09
N ALA A 74 18.52 8.32 59.55
CA ALA A 74 19.68 8.43 58.69
C ALA A 74 20.61 7.21 58.51
N SER A 75 21.03 6.97 57.25
CA SER A 75 22.44 7.12 56.87
C SER A 75 22.62 6.98 55.36
N SER A 76 23.50 7.83 54.88
CA SER A 76 24.00 8.10 53.52
C SER A 76 24.56 6.90 52.79
N THR A 77 24.26 6.78 51.46
CA THR A 77 25.26 6.61 50.40
C THR A 77 24.67 7.11 49.10
N ALA A 78 25.37 8.04 48.50
CA ALA A 78 25.06 8.63 47.18
C ALA A 78 25.30 7.61 46.07
N ALA A 79 24.26 7.34 45.29
CA ALA A 79 24.39 6.85 43.91
C ALA A 79 23.52 7.73 43.02
N SER A 80 24.14 8.33 42.05
CA SER A 80 23.56 9.25 41.08
C SER A 80 22.45 8.58 40.28
N ASP A 81 21.19 8.89 40.61
CA ASP A 81 20.06 8.66 39.70
C ASP A 81 20.12 9.67 38.56
N HIS A 82 20.53 9.21 37.39
CA HIS A 82 20.24 9.93 36.17
C HIS A 82 18.72 9.86 35.92
N ASP A 83 18.09 10.97 36.23
CA ASP A 83 16.68 11.26 35.88
C ASP A 83 16.47 11.17 34.37
N LEU A 84 15.90 10.06 33.89
CA LEU A 84 15.48 9.83 32.52
C LEU A 84 14.03 10.33 32.27
N SER A 85 13.66 11.43 32.90
CA SER A 85 12.42 12.15 32.58
C SER A 85 12.67 13.33 31.64
N GLU A 86 13.47 13.18 30.60
CA GLU A 86 13.38 14.07 29.45
C GLU A 86 12.04 13.78 28.76
N LYS A 87 11.02 14.54 29.13
CA LYS A 87 9.85 14.81 28.28
C LYS A 87 10.38 15.30 26.95
N ARG A 88 10.45 14.42 25.94
CA ARG A 88 10.53 14.84 24.56
C ARG A 88 9.23 15.57 24.25
N SER A 89 9.16 16.86 24.57
CA SER A 89 8.21 17.75 23.95
C SER A 89 8.66 17.81 22.49
N PHE A 90 7.93 17.13 21.61
CA PHE A 90 7.94 17.50 20.20
C PHE A 90 7.24 18.87 20.14
N ASP A 91 7.98 19.92 20.37
CA ASP A 91 7.56 21.22 19.91
C ASP A 91 7.67 21.15 18.38
N PRO A 92 6.55 21.24 17.66
CA PRO A 92 6.62 21.38 16.22
C PRO A 92 7.49 22.63 15.94
N PRO A 93 8.30 22.62 14.87
CA PRO A 93 9.06 23.79 14.48
C PRO A 93 8.09 24.98 14.48
N PRO A 94 8.50 26.17 14.94
CA PRO A 94 7.59 27.30 15.09
C PRO A 94 6.87 27.48 13.76
N LEU A 95 5.56 27.22 13.76
CA LEU A 95 4.67 27.57 12.67
C LEU A 95 4.92 29.05 12.43
N TYR A 96 5.48 29.39 11.27
CA TYR A 96 5.57 30.78 10.88
C TYR A 96 4.17 31.33 10.96
N ALA A 97 3.93 32.12 12.00
CA ALA A 97 2.66 32.75 12.21
C ALA A 97 2.40 33.67 11.01
N TYR A 98 1.59 33.20 10.07
CA TYR A 98 0.85 34.16 9.25
C TYR A 98 0.17 35.10 10.22
N SER A 99 0.35 36.39 10.01
CA SER A 99 -0.40 37.37 10.79
C SER A 99 -1.89 36.98 10.73
N ALA A 100 -2.62 37.12 11.82
CA ALA A 100 -4.05 36.79 11.87
C ALA A 100 -4.82 37.38 10.67
N SER A 101 -4.44 38.58 10.21
CA SER A 101 -4.98 39.22 9.00
C SER A 101 -4.74 38.44 7.69
N ALA A 102 -3.63 37.73 7.55
CA ALA A 102 -3.36 36.91 6.34
C ALA A 102 -4.17 35.60 6.34
N ILE A 103 -4.44 35.04 7.52
CA ILE A 103 -5.30 33.87 7.69
C ILE A 103 -6.76 34.26 7.36
N ASP A 104 -7.26 35.37 7.86
CA ASP A 104 -8.62 35.85 7.60
C ASP A 104 -8.86 36.13 6.11
N ILE A 105 -7.91 36.76 5.42
CA ILE A 105 -7.97 37.01 3.96
C ILE A 105 -7.96 35.69 3.16
N LEU A 106 -7.18 34.69 3.59
CA LEU A 106 -7.15 33.36 2.94
C LEU A 106 -8.47 32.63 3.15
N GLU A 107 -9.09 32.73 4.32
CA GLU A 107 -10.39 32.09 4.61
C GLU A 107 -11.52 32.73 3.80
N ASP A 108 -11.57 34.07 3.68
CA ASP A 108 -12.56 34.77 2.86
C ASP A 108 -12.40 34.43 1.37
N SER A 109 -11.17 34.42 0.86
CA SER A 109 -10.90 34.05 -0.52
C SER A 109 -11.24 32.57 -0.81
N ALA A 110 -10.94 31.65 0.13
CA ALA A 110 -11.30 30.25 0.05
C ALA A 110 -12.82 30.05 0.06
N SER A 111 -13.55 30.82 0.87
CA SER A 111 -15.02 30.75 0.93
C SER A 111 -15.67 31.21 -0.38
N ALA A 112 -15.18 32.26 -1.02
CA ALA A 112 -15.66 32.74 -2.32
C ALA A 112 -15.33 31.71 -3.43
N ALA A 113 -14.10 31.18 -3.45
CA ALA A 113 -13.66 30.17 -4.38
C ALA A 113 -14.47 28.86 -4.23
N TYR A 114 -14.79 28.46 -2.99
CA TYR A 114 -15.64 27.29 -2.73
C TYR A 114 -17.05 27.43 -3.31
N LYS A 115 -17.67 28.61 -3.17
CA LYS A 115 -18.98 28.88 -3.78
C LYS A 115 -18.94 28.75 -5.31
N THR A 116 -17.86 29.22 -5.94
CA THR A 116 -17.65 29.09 -7.38
C THR A 116 -17.41 27.63 -7.76
N PHE A 117 -16.58 26.91 -7.01
CA PHE A 117 -16.35 25.50 -7.18
C PHE A 117 -17.64 24.67 -7.12
N LEU A 118 -18.51 24.92 -6.13
CA LEU A 118 -19.79 24.19 -6.02
C LEU A 118 -20.75 24.44 -7.18
N LYS A 119 -20.68 25.62 -7.83
CA LYS A 119 -21.47 25.89 -9.05
C LYS A 119 -20.95 25.09 -10.24
N GLU A 120 -19.64 24.95 -10.36
CA GLU A 120 -19.00 24.22 -11.46
C GLU A 120 -19.04 22.70 -11.24
N TYR A 121 -18.94 22.25 -9.98
CA TYR A 121 -18.87 20.85 -9.55
C TYR A 121 -20.00 20.50 -8.57
N PRO A 122 -21.27 20.61 -8.96
CA PRO A 122 -22.41 20.39 -8.05
C PRO A 122 -22.47 18.96 -7.49
N GLU A 123 -21.96 17.97 -8.21
CA GLU A 123 -21.88 16.56 -7.79
C GLU A 123 -20.95 16.34 -6.58
N TYR A 124 -20.05 17.26 -6.26
CA TYR A 124 -19.24 17.23 -5.05
C TYR A 124 -20.10 17.15 -3.79
N GLN A 125 -21.25 17.81 -3.79
CA GLN A 125 -22.17 17.83 -2.66
C GLN A 125 -22.77 16.44 -2.36
N LEU A 126 -22.82 15.54 -3.34
CA LEU A 126 -23.27 14.14 -3.14
C LEU A 126 -22.32 13.36 -2.23
N THR A 127 -21.15 13.89 -1.97
CA THR A 127 -20.10 13.27 -1.14
C THR A 127 -19.93 13.94 0.23
N TRP A 128 -20.93 14.68 0.71
CA TRP A 128 -20.92 15.43 1.97
C TRP A 128 -20.52 14.59 3.19
N ILE A 129 -20.80 13.28 3.14
CA ILE A 129 -20.43 12.33 4.20
C ILE A 129 -18.91 12.31 4.44
N LEU A 130 -18.09 12.58 3.41
CA LEU A 130 -16.64 12.68 3.55
C LEU A 130 -16.21 13.98 4.24
N ASP A 131 -16.98 15.07 4.13
CA ASP A 131 -16.72 16.28 4.91
C ASP A 131 -17.08 16.06 6.38
N ALA A 132 -18.15 15.31 6.67
CA ALA A 132 -18.49 14.89 8.02
C ALA A 132 -17.38 14.01 8.61
N LEU A 133 -16.90 13.04 7.83
CA LEU A 133 -15.79 12.17 8.22
C LEU A 133 -14.50 12.97 8.52
N ARG A 134 -14.14 13.95 7.68
CA ARG A 134 -12.96 14.79 7.93
C ARG A 134 -13.07 15.49 9.28
N ARG A 135 -14.24 16.05 9.60
CA ARG A 135 -14.47 16.73 10.88
C ARG A 135 -14.42 15.81 12.09
N SER A 136 -14.89 14.56 11.98
CA SER A 136 -14.93 13.60 13.11
C SER A 136 -13.62 12.85 13.32
N ASP A 137 -12.96 12.44 12.24
CA ASP A 137 -11.86 11.48 12.28
C ASP A 137 -10.50 12.00 11.81
N PHE A 138 -10.48 13.20 11.20
CA PHE A 138 -9.27 13.84 10.69
C PHE A 138 -9.15 15.31 11.09
N SER A 139 -9.85 15.71 12.14
CA SER A 139 -9.91 17.12 12.61
C SER A 139 -8.54 17.70 12.94
N ARG A 140 -7.54 16.85 13.23
CA ARG A 140 -6.15 17.28 13.43
C ARG A 140 -5.53 17.98 12.23
N LEU A 141 -5.96 17.67 10.99
CA LEU A 141 -5.50 18.37 9.78
C LEU A 141 -5.89 19.86 9.84
N ASP A 142 -7.15 20.11 10.18
CA ASP A 142 -7.67 21.49 10.25
C ASP A 142 -7.08 22.24 11.45
N ARG A 143 -6.85 21.56 12.58
CA ARG A 143 -6.22 22.16 13.77
C ARG A 143 -4.73 22.46 13.57
N SER A 144 -4.00 21.61 12.86
CA SER A 144 -2.57 21.84 12.59
C SER A 144 -2.32 22.79 11.45
N GLY A 145 -3.33 23.09 10.64
CA GLY A 145 -3.18 23.86 9.41
C GLY A 145 -2.41 23.12 8.31
N GLU A 146 -2.19 21.80 8.46
CA GLU A 146 -1.47 20.99 7.49
C GLU A 146 -2.33 20.64 6.28
N THR A 147 -1.76 20.78 5.09
CA THR A 147 -2.34 20.31 3.83
C THR A 147 -1.65 19.01 3.43
N TYR A 148 -2.30 17.88 3.67
CA TYR A 148 -1.74 16.58 3.35
C TYR A 148 -2.18 16.11 1.96
N VAL A 149 -1.23 16.03 1.02
CA VAL A 149 -1.44 15.60 -0.36
C VAL A 149 -0.46 14.51 -0.81
N ASP A 150 -0.06 13.62 0.12
CA ASP A 150 0.77 12.43 -0.15
C ASP A 150 0.06 11.10 0.19
N TYR A 151 -1.25 10.99 -0.10
CA TYR A 151 -2.03 9.76 0.19
C TYR A 151 -1.51 8.52 -0.55
N MET A 152 -0.86 8.68 -1.70
CA MET A 152 -0.24 7.55 -2.41
C MET A 152 1.02 7.04 -1.70
N GLY A 153 1.68 7.87 -0.91
CA GLY A 153 2.77 7.47 -0.01
C GLY A 153 2.25 6.71 1.21
N GLY A 154 1.15 7.18 1.78
CA GLY A 154 0.44 6.56 2.90
C GLY A 154 -0.86 7.28 3.19
N SER A 155 -1.94 6.56 3.47
CA SER A 155 -3.18 7.16 3.91
C SER A 155 -3.05 7.69 5.35
N LEU A 156 -3.84 8.70 5.68
CA LEU A 156 -3.97 9.13 7.08
C LEU A 156 -4.86 8.14 7.85
N TYR A 157 -4.50 7.90 9.10
CA TYR A 157 -5.27 7.03 9.99
C TYR A 157 -6.45 7.77 10.62
N PRO A 158 -7.66 7.15 10.68
CA PRO A 158 -8.81 7.72 11.39
C PRO A 158 -8.57 7.74 12.91
N GLU A 159 -8.98 8.82 13.58
CA GLU A 159 -8.87 8.93 15.05
C GLU A 159 -9.73 7.88 15.77
N SER A 160 -10.91 7.55 15.20
CA SER A 160 -11.79 6.50 15.72
C SER A 160 -11.16 5.12 15.69
N LEU A 161 -10.44 4.76 14.60
CA LEU A 161 -9.75 3.47 14.49
C LEU A 161 -8.69 3.30 15.58
N ILE A 162 -7.89 4.34 15.83
CA ILE A 162 -6.88 4.32 16.90
C ILE A 162 -7.55 4.14 18.26
N ARG A 163 -8.61 4.89 18.54
CA ARG A 163 -9.34 4.83 19.81
C ARG A 163 -9.96 3.46 20.05
N VAL A 164 -10.62 2.88 19.05
CA VAL A 164 -11.24 1.55 19.14
C VAL A 164 -10.17 0.49 19.38
N HIS A 165 -9.10 0.52 18.60
CA HIS A 165 -7.99 -0.43 18.72
C HIS A 165 -7.28 -0.35 20.06
N THR A 166 -6.95 0.86 20.53
CA THR A 166 -6.36 1.09 21.85
C THR A 166 -7.28 0.57 22.95
N GLY A 167 -8.57 0.88 22.87
CA GLY A 167 -9.57 0.37 23.82
C GLY A 167 -9.70 -1.16 23.80
N PHE A 168 -9.53 -1.80 22.64
CA PHE A 168 -9.50 -3.26 22.54
C PHE A 168 -8.27 -3.84 23.25
N LEU A 169 -7.08 -3.28 23.02
CA LEU A 169 -5.84 -3.74 23.66
C LEU A 169 -5.87 -3.56 25.17
N HIS A 170 -6.45 -2.48 25.68
CA HIS A 170 -6.58 -2.24 27.12
C HIS A 170 -7.49 -3.25 27.85
N ARG A 171 -8.46 -3.84 27.13
CA ARG A 171 -9.42 -4.78 27.74
C ARG A 171 -9.07 -6.25 27.55
N ASN A 172 -8.08 -6.57 26.70
CA ASN A 172 -7.79 -7.94 26.30
C ASN A 172 -6.31 -8.29 26.48
N ILE A 173 -6.05 -9.54 26.76
CA ILE A 173 -4.69 -10.11 26.79
C ILE A 173 -4.54 -10.99 25.57
N LEU A 174 -3.68 -10.57 24.64
CA LEU A 174 -3.35 -11.32 23.43
C LEU A 174 -2.02 -12.05 23.63
N GLY A 175 -1.94 -13.28 23.15
CA GLY A 175 -0.75 -14.13 23.18
C GLY A 175 -0.25 -14.50 21.80
N ASN A 176 0.92 -15.11 21.74
CA ASN A 176 1.49 -15.62 20.51
C ASN A 176 0.57 -16.68 19.88
N THR A 177 0.27 -16.55 18.57
CA THR A 177 -0.63 -17.43 17.82
C THR A 177 -0.16 -18.90 17.71
N HIS A 178 1.13 -19.16 17.95
CA HIS A 178 1.68 -20.52 17.94
C HIS A 178 1.51 -21.29 19.26
N SER A 179 0.59 -20.85 20.14
CA SER A 179 0.29 -21.51 21.40
C SER A 179 -1.21 -21.83 21.51
N VAL A 180 -1.57 -22.67 22.49
CA VAL A 180 -2.96 -23.08 22.74
C VAL A 180 -3.58 -22.43 23.97
N SER A 181 -2.90 -21.46 24.59
CA SER A 181 -3.39 -20.73 25.76
C SER A 181 -4.63 -19.87 25.42
N ASN A 182 -5.38 -19.42 26.41
CA ASN A 182 -6.56 -18.59 26.18
C ASN A 182 -6.23 -17.27 25.45
N SER A 183 -5.12 -16.63 25.82
CA SER A 183 -4.66 -15.43 25.14
C SER A 183 -4.27 -15.69 23.68
N SER A 184 -3.66 -16.83 23.39
CA SER A 184 -3.31 -17.26 22.02
C SER A 184 -4.54 -17.57 21.18
N LYS A 185 -5.55 -18.24 21.77
CA LYS A 185 -6.84 -18.51 21.08
C LYS A 185 -7.54 -17.21 20.67
N LEU A 186 -7.51 -16.20 21.53
CA LEU A 186 -8.06 -14.89 21.21
C LEU A 186 -7.30 -14.24 20.03
N SER A 187 -5.97 -14.28 20.06
CA SER A 187 -5.15 -13.76 18.95
C SER A 187 -5.42 -14.48 17.65
N SER A 188 -5.54 -15.82 17.68
CA SER A 188 -5.85 -16.63 16.50
C SER A 188 -7.26 -16.34 15.97
N SER A 189 -8.25 -16.14 16.86
CA SER A 189 -9.60 -15.70 16.47
C SER A 189 -9.55 -14.36 15.73
N CYS A 190 -8.86 -13.37 16.30
CA CYS A 190 -8.69 -12.05 15.68
C CYS A 190 -7.97 -12.13 14.32
N ALA A 191 -6.97 -13.01 14.19
CA ALA A 191 -6.27 -13.22 12.93
C ALA A 191 -7.20 -13.82 11.85
N ASN A 192 -8.02 -14.80 12.23
CA ASN A 192 -8.99 -15.40 11.31
C ASN A 192 -10.09 -14.41 10.92
N GLU A 193 -10.61 -13.64 11.87
CA GLU A 193 -11.57 -12.55 11.57
C GLU A 193 -10.98 -11.52 10.61
N ALA A 194 -9.70 -11.18 10.75
CA ALA A 194 -9.02 -10.28 9.83
C ALA A 194 -8.87 -10.91 8.43
N ARG A 195 -8.57 -12.23 8.30
CA ARG A 195 -8.56 -12.94 7.00
C ARG A 195 -9.92 -12.89 6.33
N GLU A 196 -10.98 -13.24 7.08
CA GLU A 196 -12.36 -13.19 6.58
C GLU A 196 -12.76 -11.77 6.14
N ALA A 197 -12.39 -10.75 6.92
CA ALA A 197 -12.65 -9.35 6.57
C ALA A 197 -11.94 -8.95 5.27
N VAL A 198 -10.70 -9.38 5.05
CA VAL A 198 -9.95 -9.14 3.80
C VAL A 198 -10.62 -9.84 2.62
N LEU A 199 -10.95 -11.13 2.76
CA LEU A 199 -11.63 -11.88 1.70
C LEU A 199 -13.00 -11.27 1.35
N SER A 200 -13.76 -10.88 2.35
CA SER A 200 -15.06 -10.22 2.18
C SER A 200 -14.93 -8.86 1.49
N PHE A 201 -13.97 -8.02 1.91
CA PHE A 201 -13.74 -6.70 1.33
C PHE A 201 -13.46 -6.77 -0.17
N PHE A 202 -12.64 -7.73 -0.59
CA PHE A 202 -12.29 -7.94 -1.99
C PHE A 202 -13.25 -8.92 -2.72
N ARG A 203 -14.36 -9.32 -2.07
CA ARG A 203 -15.36 -10.25 -2.63
C ARG A 203 -14.70 -11.49 -3.22
N ALA A 204 -13.76 -12.07 -2.47
CA ALA A 204 -13.07 -13.28 -2.89
C ALA A 204 -14.03 -14.47 -2.90
N PRO A 205 -14.09 -15.26 -3.99
CA PRO A 205 -14.84 -16.50 -4.00
C PRO A 205 -14.17 -17.57 -3.12
N PRO A 206 -14.85 -18.68 -2.80
CA PRO A 206 -14.24 -19.82 -2.12
C PRO A 206 -12.96 -20.29 -2.85
N GLY A 207 -11.98 -20.78 -2.10
CA GLY A 207 -10.68 -21.24 -2.60
C GLY A 207 -9.60 -20.14 -2.62
N TYR A 208 -9.89 -18.99 -1.98
CA TYR A 208 -8.88 -17.99 -1.66
C TYR A 208 -8.55 -18.00 -0.18
N THR A 209 -7.29 -17.71 0.12
CA THR A 209 -6.81 -17.47 1.48
C THR A 209 -6.00 -16.17 1.55
N VAL A 210 -5.63 -15.77 2.76
CA VAL A 210 -4.83 -14.58 3.04
C VAL A 210 -3.56 -14.98 3.78
N VAL A 211 -2.42 -14.57 3.26
CA VAL A 211 -1.12 -14.64 3.93
C VAL A 211 -0.76 -13.24 4.39
N PHE A 212 -0.61 -13.02 5.69
CA PHE A 212 -0.18 -11.74 6.22
C PHE A 212 1.31 -11.52 6.00
N THR A 213 1.65 -10.33 5.55
CA THR A 213 3.03 -9.89 5.30
C THR A 213 3.27 -8.51 5.92
N ALA A 214 4.50 -8.04 5.95
CA ALA A 214 4.77 -6.69 6.46
C ALA A 214 4.14 -5.57 5.60
N ASN A 215 3.96 -5.80 4.31
CA ASN A 215 3.38 -4.86 3.34
C ASN A 215 3.25 -5.55 1.97
N ALA A 216 2.74 -4.84 0.95
CA ALA A 216 2.64 -5.36 -0.41
C ALA A 216 4.01 -5.77 -0.99
N THR A 217 5.11 -5.08 -0.64
CA THR A 217 6.47 -5.47 -1.05
C THR A 217 6.82 -6.86 -0.54
N GLY A 218 6.50 -7.17 0.72
CA GLY A 218 6.68 -8.50 1.30
C GLY A 218 5.85 -9.56 0.56
N ALA A 219 4.59 -9.24 0.23
CA ALA A 219 3.71 -10.13 -0.53
C ALA A 219 4.23 -10.41 -1.95
N LEU A 220 4.67 -9.37 -2.68
CA LEU A 220 5.26 -9.50 -4.02
C LEU A 220 6.57 -10.29 -4.00
N LYS A 221 7.44 -10.02 -3.00
CA LYS A 221 8.68 -10.77 -2.80
C LYS A 221 8.39 -12.24 -2.53
N LEU A 222 7.43 -12.52 -1.67
CA LEU A 222 7.04 -13.89 -1.30
C LEU A 222 6.63 -14.71 -2.53
N VAL A 223 5.82 -14.14 -3.42
CA VAL A 223 5.48 -14.79 -4.70
C VAL A 223 6.74 -14.96 -5.56
N GLY A 224 7.55 -13.91 -5.73
CA GLY A 224 8.72 -13.96 -6.59
C GLY A 224 9.75 -15.00 -6.19
N GLU A 225 10.09 -15.08 -4.89
CA GLU A 225 11.08 -16.04 -4.38
C GLU A 225 10.60 -17.49 -4.40
N SER A 226 9.28 -17.68 -4.24
CA SER A 226 8.66 -19.01 -4.16
C SER A 226 8.12 -19.52 -5.50
N PHE A 227 8.01 -18.66 -6.53
CA PHE A 227 7.49 -19.08 -7.83
C PHE A 227 8.42 -20.10 -8.50
N PRO A 228 7.89 -21.22 -9.04
CA PRO A 228 8.69 -22.27 -9.66
C PRO A 228 9.15 -21.86 -11.08
N PHE A 229 9.97 -20.83 -11.18
CA PHE A 229 10.63 -20.44 -12.43
C PHE A 229 11.60 -21.50 -12.89
N SER A 230 11.79 -21.61 -14.21
CA SER A 230 12.74 -22.50 -14.88
C SER A 230 13.20 -21.86 -16.21
N GLU A 231 14.15 -22.48 -16.89
CA GLU A 231 14.67 -22.01 -18.19
C GLU A 231 13.58 -21.90 -19.27
N ASP A 232 12.52 -22.71 -19.18
CA ASP A 232 11.37 -22.66 -20.11
C ASP A 232 10.27 -21.68 -19.67
N SER A 233 10.45 -21.02 -18.53
CA SER A 233 9.50 -20.05 -17.99
C SER A 233 9.73 -18.65 -18.54
N CYS A 234 8.69 -17.82 -18.49
CA CYS A 234 8.85 -16.39 -18.63
C CYS A 234 8.18 -15.61 -17.50
N PHE A 235 8.75 -14.44 -17.20
CA PHE A 235 8.19 -13.43 -16.34
C PHE A 235 7.86 -12.20 -17.17
N VAL A 236 6.57 -11.82 -17.24
CA VAL A 236 6.10 -10.66 -18.00
C VAL A 236 5.59 -9.58 -17.06
N LEU A 237 6.01 -8.34 -17.26
CA LEU A 237 5.60 -7.19 -16.43
C LEU A 237 5.63 -5.90 -17.25
N GLY A 238 4.93 -4.86 -16.77
CA GLY A 238 5.01 -3.52 -17.36
C GLY A 238 6.23 -2.73 -16.89
N THR A 239 6.76 -1.85 -17.73
CA THR A 239 7.84 -0.93 -17.36
C THR A 239 7.38 0.09 -16.30
N ASP A 240 6.12 0.57 -16.38
CA ASP A 240 5.50 1.42 -15.34
C ASP A 240 5.01 0.56 -14.16
N SER A 241 5.97 0.06 -13.39
CA SER A 241 5.74 -0.77 -12.21
C SER A 241 6.60 -0.33 -11.04
N HIS A 242 6.11 -0.59 -9.82
CA HIS A 242 6.89 -0.33 -8.62
C HIS A 242 8.12 -1.25 -8.53
N ASN A 243 9.20 -0.79 -7.89
CA ASN A 243 10.44 -1.56 -7.70
C ASN A 243 10.21 -2.96 -7.11
N SER A 244 9.17 -3.13 -6.29
CA SER A 244 8.85 -4.44 -5.71
C SER A 244 8.38 -5.46 -6.74
N VAL A 245 7.75 -5.01 -7.84
CA VAL A 245 7.39 -5.86 -8.99
C VAL A 245 8.63 -6.13 -9.84
N HIS A 246 9.43 -5.09 -10.11
CA HIS A 246 10.69 -5.25 -10.83
C HIS A 246 11.66 -6.20 -10.14
N GLY A 247 11.68 -6.18 -8.79
CA GLY A 247 12.54 -7.06 -7.99
C GLY A 247 12.33 -8.55 -8.23
N ILE A 248 11.13 -8.97 -8.65
CA ILE A 248 10.81 -10.37 -8.97
C ILE A 248 11.71 -10.90 -10.08
N ARG A 249 12.16 -10.04 -11.02
CA ARG A 249 13.08 -10.42 -12.10
C ARG A 249 14.39 -11.08 -11.61
N GLN A 250 14.85 -10.70 -10.42
CA GLN A 250 16.07 -11.28 -9.86
C GLN A 250 15.91 -12.79 -9.60
N PHE A 251 14.78 -13.18 -9.03
CA PHE A 251 14.45 -14.58 -8.81
C PHE A 251 14.20 -15.34 -10.13
N ALA A 252 13.52 -14.69 -11.08
CA ALA A 252 13.27 -15.28 -12.40
C ALA A 252 14.59 -15.52 -13.15
N LEU A 253 15.47 -14.53 -13.23
CA LEU A 253 16.78 -14.64 -13.89
C LEU A 253 17.70 -15.65 -13.20
N GLN A 254 17.70 -15.70 -11.86
CA GLN A 254 18.49 -16.67 -11.09
C GLN A 254 18.11 -18.12 -11.41
N LYS A 255 16.83 -18.37 -11.71
CA LYS A 255 16.30 -19.69 -12.10
C LYS A 255 16.29 -19.91 -13.63
N GLY A 256 16.94 -19.04 -14.42
CA GLY A 256 17.08 -19.15 -15.87
C GLY A 256 15.86 -18.70 -16.69
N ALA A 257 14.82 -18.19 -16.06
CA ALA A 257 13.63 -17.73 -16.76
C ALA A 257 13.87 -16.45 -17.57
N LYS A 258 13.12 -16.28 -18.66
CA LYS A 258 13.18 -15.10 -19.51
C LYS A 258 12.29 -13.99 -18.93
N VAL A 259 12.79 -12.75 -18.92
CA VAL A 259 12.04 -11.57 -18.47
C VAL A 259 11.67 -10.71 -19.65
N HIS A 260 10.38 -10.39 -19.80
CA HIS A 260 9.84 -9.58 -20.89
C HIS A 260 9.07 -8.39 -20.32
N TYR A 261 9.37 -7.22 -20.83
CA TYR A 261 8.69 -5.99 -20.47
C TYR A 261 7.61 -5.62 -21.50
N ILE A 262 6.51 -5.08 -20.98
CA ILE A 262 5.52 -4.36 -21.76
C ILE A 262 5.82 -2.87 -21.58
N ASP A 263 6.11 -2.18 -22.66
CA ASP A 263 6.46 -0.77 -22.61
C ASP A 263 5.28 0.08 -22.15
N SER A 264 5.58 1.11 -21.37
CA SER A 264 4.58 2.10 -20.99
C SER A 264 4.34 3.10 -22.11
N THR A 265 3.14 3.69 -22.14
CA THR A 265 2.84 4.84 -23.01
C THR A 265 3.56 6.10 -22.51
N ASP A 266 3.60 7.18 -23.28
CA ASP A 266 4.23 8.45 -22.85
C ASP A 266 3.54 9.09 -21.64
N CYS A 267 2.26 8.75 -21.40
CA CYS A 267 1.52 9.14 -20.20
C CYS A 267 1.54 8.07 -19.11
N GLY A 268 2.43 7.07 -19.20
CA GLY A 268 2.47 5.92 -18.31
C GLY A 268 1.37 4.89 -18.56
N GLY A 269 1.35 3.85 -17.76
CA GLY A 269 0.51 2.67 -17.97
C GLY A 269 0.94 1.88 -19.20
N MET A 270 0.15 0.91 -19.62
CA MET A 270 0.42 0.11 -20.81
C MET A 270 -0.74 0.20 -21.82
N ASP A 271 -0.42 0.16 -23.10
CA ASP A 271 -1.42 -0.05 -24.14
C ASP A 271 -1.95 -1.49 -24.07
N THR A 272 -3.27 -1.64 -24.06
CA THR A 272 -3.92 -2.96 -23.89
C THR A 272 -3.65 -3.88 -25.09
N SER A 273 -3.55 -3.34 -26.29
CA SER A 273 -3.31 -4.11 -27.52
C SER A 273 -1.88 -4.62 -27.57
N GLU A 274 -0.92 -3.75 -27.24
CA GLU A 274 0.49 -4.12 -27.15
C GLU A 274 0.73 -5.15 -26.02
N ALA A 275 0.12 -4.94 -24.85
CA ALA A 275 0.19 -5.91 -23.75
C ALA A 275 -0.30 -7.30 -24.17
N LYS A 276 -1.42 -7.38 -24.91
CA LYS A 276 -1.92 -8.64 -25.45
C LYS A 276 -0.97 -9.24 -26.48
N ALA A 277 -0.35 -8.42 -27.32
CA ALA A 277 0.62 -8.88 -28.33
C ALA A 277 1.88 -9.46 -27.69
N VAL A 278 2.42 -8.80 -26.63
CA VAL A 278 3.57 -9.32 -25.87
C VAL A 278 3.22 -10.63 -25.17
N LEU A 279 2.08 -10.71 -24.49
CA LEU A 279 1.62 -11.93 -23.82
C LEU A 279 1.45 -13.08 -24.83
N GLY A 280 0.87 -12.83 -26.01
CA GLY A 280 0.71 -13.85 -27.06
C GLY A 280 2.05 -14.30 -27.66
N ARG A 281 3.00 -13.37 -27.86
CA ARG A 281 4.35 -13.66 -28.41
C ARG A 281 5.16 -14.57 -27.49
N HIS A 282 4.99 -14.43 -26.17
CA HIS A 282 5.72 -15.16 -25.14
C HIS A 282 4.85 -16.18 -24.39
N GLN A 283 3.75 -16.61 -25.03
CA GLN A 283 2.82 -17.57 -24.44
C GLN A 283 3.53 -18.84 -23.98
N PRO A 284 3.26 -19.34 -22.76
CA PRO A 284 3.76 -20.62 -22.27
C PRO A 284 3.38 -21.77 -23.21
N LYS A 285 4.36 -22.51 -23.70
CA LYS A 285 4.12 -23.63 -24.61
C LYS A 285 3.45 -24.81 -23.94
N ASN A 286 3.72 -25.01 -22.67
CA ASN A 286 3.14 -26.09 -21.87
C ASN A 286 3.00 -25.64 -20.40
N LYS A 287 1.80 -25.29 -20.00
CA LYS A 287 1.48 -24.83 -18.63
C LYS A 287 1.86 -25.85 -17.53
N HIS A 288 1.90 -27.15 -17.88
CA HIS A 288 2.21 -28.21 -16.92
C HIS A 288 3.72 -28.48 -16.81
N ALA A 289 4.50 -28.13 -17.83
CA ALA A 289 5.94 -28.37 -17.85
C ALA A 289 6.75 -27.17 -17.32
N ALA A 290 6.28 -25.92 -17.55
CA ALA A 290 6.95 -24.72 -17.10
C ALA A 290 5.93 -23.64 -16.71
N SER A 291 6.04 -23.15 -15.48
CA SER A 291 5.16 -22.09 -14.97
C SER A 291 5.67 -20.72 -15.39
N SER A 292 4.83 -19.90 -16.00
CA SER A 292 5.14 -18.52 -16.35
C SER A 292 4.25 -17.54 -15.60
N LEU A 293 4.78 -16.36 -15.24
CA LEU A 293 4.12 -15.37 -14.40
C LEU A 293 3.90 -14.07 -15.19
N PHE A 294 2.68 -13.53 -15.14
CA PHE A 294 2.36 -12.18 -15.54
C PHE A 294 2.03 -11.32 -14.31
N ALA A 295 2.84 -10.29 -14.04
CA ALA A 295 2.58 -9.33 -12.98
C ALA A 295 1.99 -8.04 -13.56
N LEU A 296 0.76 -7.72 -13.15
CA LEU A 296 0.05 -6.51 -13.53
C LEU A 296 0.09 -5.48 -12.39
N THR A 297 0.63 -4.30 -12.64
CA THR A 297 0.41 -3.13 -11.79
C THR A 297 -1.01 -2.62 -12.04
N GLY A 298 -1.90 -2.73 -11.06
CA GLY A 298 -3.31 -2.32 -11.21
C GLY A 298 -3.46 -0.82 -11.44
N GLN A 299 -2.70 -0.03 -10.69
CA GLN A 299 -2.61 1.43 -10.82
C GLN A 299 -1.18 1.89 -10.60
N SER A 300 -0.68 2.74 -11.48
CA SER A 300 0.63 3.36 -11.31
C SER A 300 0.62 4.39 -10.18
N ASN A 301 1.64 4.35 -9.34
CA ASN A 301 1.82 5.27 -8.23
C ASN A 301 2.48 6.61 -8.64
N ILE A 302 2.80 6.78 -9.91
CA ILE A 302 3.43 7.99 -10.45
C ILE A 302 2.69 8.52 -11.68
N SER A 303 2.35 7.68 -12.65
CA SER A 303 1.71 8.12 -13.89
C SER A 303 0.19 8.30 -13.79
N ASN A 304 -0.43 7.95 -12.67
CA ASN A 304 -1.89 7.97 -12.45
C ASN A 304 -2.68 6.97 -13.31
N SER A 305 -2.02 6.20 -14.16
CA SER A 305 -2.67 5.28 -15.08
C SER A 305 -3.23 4.07 -14.34
N LYS A 306 -4.46 3.69 -14.63
CA LYS A 306 -5.04 2.38 -14.30
C LYS A 306 -4.91 1.47 -15.50
N ASN A 307 -4.30 0.31 -15.32
CA ASN A 307 -4.21 -0.70 -16.36
C ASN A 307 -5.49 -1.54 -16.43
N SER A 308 -5.85 -1.95 -17.62
CA SER A 308 -7.06 -2.76 -17.82
C SER A 308 -6.95 -4.11 -17.12
N LEU A 309 -7.83 -4.36 -16.17
CA LEU A 309 -7.90 -5.64 -15.47
C LEU A 309 -8.31 -6.80 -16.38
N SER A 310 -8.83 -6.52 -17.59
CA SER A 310 -9.10 -7.55 -18.60
C SER A 310 -7.83 -8.30 -19.05
N LEU A 311 -6.65 -7.69 -18.88
CA LEU A 311 -5.36 -8.33 -19.15
C LEU A 311 -5.10 -9.54 -18.24
N ILE A 312 -5.63 -9.55 -17.02
CA ILE A 312 -5.55 -10.70 -16.10
C ILE A 312 -6.25 -11.91 -16.73
N LYS A 313 -7.50 -11.72 -17.18
CA LYS A 313 -8.27 -12.78 -17.83
C LYS A 313 -7.61 -13.25 -19.12
N HIS A 314 -7.07 -12.31 -19.89
CA HIS A 314 -6.36 -12.62 -21.13
C HIS A 314 -5.09 -13.44 -20.87
N ALA A 315 -4.25 -13.03 -19.93
CA ALA A 315 -3.04 -13.74 -19.55
C ALA A 315 -3.33 -15.16 -19.01
N ALA A 316 -4.34 -15.29 -18.15
CA ALA A 316 -4.78 -16.58 -17.64
C ALA A 316 -5.24 -17.53 -18.77
N ALA A 317 -5.98 -17.01 -19.74
CA ALA A 317 -6.39 -17.77 -20.94
C ALA A 317 -5.19 -18.21 -21.81
N GLN A 318 -4.10 -17.43 -21.80
CA GLN A 318 -2.84 -17.77 -22.48
C GLN A 318 -1.96 -18.76 -21.67
N GLY A 319 -2.37 -19.14 -20.45
CA GLY A 319 -1.66 -20.09 -19.62
C GLY A 319 -0.69 -19.50 -18.60
N TYR A 320 -0.65 -18.18 -18.44
CA TYR A 320 0.10 -17.53 -17.38
C TYR A 320 -0.59 -17.69 -16.01
N TYR A 321 0.21 -17.77 -14.97
CA TYR A 321 -0.23 -17.38 -13.64
C TYR A 321 -0.21 -15.86 -13.52
N THR A 322 -1.11 -15.32 -12.71
CA THR A 322 -1.35 -13.88 -12.65
C THR A 322 -1.12 -13.32 -11.25
N LEU A 323 -0.37 -12.21 -11.18
CA LEU A 323 -0.10 -11.47 -9.95
C LEU A 323 -0.53 -10.02 -10.13
N LEU A 324 -1.40 -9.53 -9.24
CA LEU A 324 -1.84 -8.14 -9.24
C LEU A 324 -1.18 -7.35 -8.11
N ASP A 325 -0.40 -6.34 -8.47
CA ASP A 325 -0.04 -5.29 -7.51
C ASP A 325 -1.22 -4.32 -7.39
N ALA A 326 -1.97 -4.44 -6.29
CA ALA A 326 -3.12 -3.61 -5.98
C ALA A 326 -2.81 -2.54 -4.92
N ALA A 327 -1.54 -2.35 -4.53
CA ALA A 327 -1.16 -1.44 -3.46
C ALA A 327 -1.58 0.02 -3.71
N ALA A 328 -1.57 0.47 -4.97
CA ALA A 328 -2.03 1.81 -5.35
C ALA A 328 -3.50 1.83 -5.81
N LEU A 329 -4.06 0.68 -6.19
CA LEU A 329 -5.44 0.55 -6.69
C LEU A 329 -6.47 0.46 -5.55
N ALA A 330 -6.22 -0.41 -4.58
CA ALA A 330 -7.15 -0.77 -3.50
C ALA A 330 -7.61 0.42 -2.62
N PRO A 331 -6.77 1.45 -2.35
CA PRO A 331 -7.17 2.56 -1.48
C PRO A 331 -8.34 3.41 -1.99
N THR A 332 -8.51 3.52 -3.30
CA THR A 332 -9.45 4.47 -3.92
C THR A 332 -10.36 3.86 -4.98
N SER A 333 -10.29 2.55 -5.18
CA SER A 333 -11.07 1.86 -6.23
C SER A 333 -11.80 0.66 -5.67
N VAL A 334 -13.05 0.48 -6.09
CA VAL A 334 -13.79 -0.74 -5.82
C VAL A 334 -13.26 -1.84 -6.74
N PHE A 335 -12.89 -2.98 -6.16
CA PHE A 335 -12.36 -4.14 -6.88
C PHE A 335 -13.01 -5.42 -6.36
N SER A 336 -13.25 -6.39 -7.25
CA SER A 336 -13.90 -7.65 -6.93
C SER A 336 -13.13 -8.84 -7.53
N LEU A 337 -12.66 -9.73 -6.68
CA LEU A 337 -12.04 -11.00 -7.08
C LEU A 337 -13.01 -11.97 -7.74
N SER A 338 -14.32 -11.85 -7.43
CA SER A 338 -15.36 -12.63 -8.15
C SER A 338 -15.46 -12.22 -9.62
N GLU A 339 -15.31 -10.91 -9.91
CA GLU A 339 -15.39 -10.37 -11.28
C GLU A 339 -14.07 -10.51 -12.03
N THR A 340 -12.96 -10.36 -11.32
CA THR A 340 -11.60 -10.47 -11.89
C THR A 340 -10.77 -11.41 -11.03
N PRO A 341 -10.94 -12.73 -11.21
CA PRO A 341 -10.14 -13.71 -10.47
C PRO A 341 -8.68 -13.64 -10.90
N VAL A 342 -7.81 -13.30 -9.96
CA VAL A 342 -6.35 -13.29 -10.12
C VAL A 342 -5.76 -14.39 -9.23
N ASP A 343 -4.63 -14.98 -9.62
CA ASP A 343 -4.06 -16.07 -8.81
C ASP A 343 -3.48 -15.56 -7.49
N ALA A 344 -2.89 -14.35 -7.51
CA ALA A 344 -2.40 -13.67 -6.32
C ALA A 344 -2.51 -12.15 -6.43
N MET A 345 -2.83 -11.47 -5.32
CA MET A 345 -2.95 -10.02 -5.22
C MET A 345 -2.24 -9.49 -3.98
N ALA A 346 -1.45 -8.43 -4.12
CA ALA A 346 -0.71 -7.81 -3.04
C ALA A 346 -1.32 -6.46 -2.63
N VAL A 347 -1.48 -6.24 -1.30
CA VAL A 347 -1.99 -4.99 -0.72
C VAL A 347 -1.18 -4.56 0.50
N SER A 348 -1.22 -3.25 0.81
CA SER A 348 -0.71 -2.65 2.05
C SER A 348 -1.83 -1.90 2.75
N PHE A 349 -2.18 -2.27 3.98
CA PHE A 349 -3.31 -1.67 4.68
C PHE A 349 -3.07 -0.21 5.07
N TYR A 350 -1.81 0.18 5.35
CA TYR A 350 -1.49 1.57 5.65
C TYR A 350 -1.79 2.54 4.49
N LYS A 351 -1.81 2.05 3.24
CA LYS A 351 -2.25 2.84 2.09
C LYS A 351 -3.77 2.95 1.99
N MET A 352 -4.51 2.00 2.56
CA MET A 352 -5.96 1.95 2.49
C MET A 352 -6.62 2.85 3.55
N PHE A 353 -6.21 2.71 4.81
CA PHE A 353 -6.79 3.44 5.94
C PHE A 353 -5.76 3.87 7.01
N GLY A 354 -4.46 3.90 6.68
CA GLY A 354 -3.40 4.55 7.45
C GLY A 354 -2.82 3.76 8.62
N PHE A 355 -3.58 2.91 9.29
CA PHE A 355 -3.16 2.15 10.45
C PHE A 355 -3.67 0.70 10.40
N PRO A 356 -2.84 -0.29 10.77
CA PRO A 356 -1.43 -0.17 11.15
C PRO A 356 -0.47 -0.12 9.97
N THR A 357 0.72 0.45 10.18
CA THR A 357 1.89 0.17 9.34
C THR A 357 2.45 -1.21 9.70
N GLY A 358 3.29 -1.78 8.82
CA GLY A 358 3.90 -3.10 9.10
C GLY A 358 2.93 -4.28 8.97
N VAL A 359 1.77 -4.08 8.33
CA VAL A 359 0.84 -5.15 7.94
C VAL A 359 0.37 -4.93 6.50
N GLY A 360 0.53 -5.95 5.70
CA GLY A 360 -0.01 -6.10 4.36
C GLY A 360 -0.53 -7.52 4.18
N ALA A 361 -0.98 -7.83 2.97
CA ALA A 361 -1.49 -9.16 2.67
C ALA A 361 -1.20 -9.59 1.23
N LEU A 362 -0.98 -10.88 1.07
CA LEU A 362 -1.14 -11.62 -0.16
C LEU A 362 -2.49 -12.32 -0.12
N ILE A 363 -3.42 -11.88 -0.95
CA ILE A 363 -4.71 -12.54 -1.18
C ILE A 363 -4.51 -13.48 -2.35
N VAL A 364 -4.68 -14.79 -2.14
CA VAL A 364 -4.15 -15.79 -3.05
C VAL A 364 -5.06 -17.00 -3.16
N LYS A 365 -5.17 -17.56 -4.37
CA LYS A 365 -5.83 -18.84 -4.56
C LYS A 365 -5.05 -19.96 -3.86
N GLU A 366 -5.74 -20.81 -3.11
CA GLU A 366 -5.12 -21.95 -2.42
C GLU A 366 -4.40 -22.89 -3.40
N GLU A 367 -4.99 -23.12 -4.58
CA GLU A 367 -4.37 -23.94 -5.64
C GLU A 367 -3.06 -23.34 -6.19
N PHE A 368 -2.97 -21.99 -6.24
CA PHE A 368 -1.74 -21.31 -6.65
C PHE A 368 -0.72 -21.32 -5.51
N LEU A 369 -1.15 -21.05 -4.27
CA LEU A 369 -0.30 -21.06 -3.09
C LEU A 369 0.35 -22.44 -2.89
N ALA A 370 -0.40 -23.52 -3.13
CA ALA A 370 0.10 -24.90 -3.05
C ALA A 370 1.18 -25.24 -4.10
N ARG A 371 1.30 -24.43 -5.18
CA ARG A 371 2.35 -24.58 -6.22
C ARG A 371 3.62 -23.81 -5.93
N LEU A 372 3.57 -22.87 -5.00
CA LEU A 372 4.73 -22.08 -4.63
C LEU A 372 5.70 -22.92 -3.80
N GLU A 373 6.97 -22.84 -4.13
CA GLU A 373 8.06 -23.60 -3.51
C GLU A 373 8.87 -22.66 -2.62
N ARG A 374 8.73 -22.81 -1.30
CA ARG A 374 9.50 -22.00 -0.35
C ARG A 374 10.99 -22.28 -0.48
N PRO A 375 11.86 -21.26 -0.65
CA PRO A 375 13.31 -21.46 -0.74
C PRO A 375 13.96 -21.78 0.63
N TRP A 376 13.25 -21.57 1.73
CA TRP A 376 13.68 -21.82 3.10
C TRP A 376 12.47 -22.03 4.02
N PHE A 377 12.72 -22.40 5.25
CA PHE A 377 11.71 -22.56 6.28
C PHE A 377 12.02 -21.70 7.52
N ALA A 378 10.99 -21.35 8.30
CA ALA A 378 11.09 -20.49 9.47
C ALA A 378 10.27 -21.06 10.65
N GLY A 379 10.40 -20.42 11.82
CA GLY A 379 9.48 -20.67 12.94
C GLY A 379 8.05 -20.37 12.52
N GLY A 380 7.11 -21.23 12.87
CA GLY A 380 5.70 -21.17 12.49
C GLY A 380 5.35 -21.81 11.15
N THR A 381 6.33 -22.06 10.26
CA THR A 381 6.08 -22.63 8.93
C THR A 381 6.26 -24.14 8.85
N VAL A 382 6.73 -24.77 9.92
CA VAL A 382 7.13 -26.18 9.97
C VAL A 382 6.46 -26.92 11.12
N ASP A 383 6.11 -28.19 10.88
CA ASP A 383 5.66 -29.12 11.92
C ASP A 383 6.86 -29.84 12.57
N VAL A 384 7.83 -30.27 11.76
CA VAL A 384 9.01 -31.02 12.23
C VAL A 384 10.28 -30.55 11.52
N VAL A 385 11.32 -30.30 12.30
CA VAL A 385 12.69 -30.07 11.81
C VAL A 385 13.65 -31.01 12.52
N GLN A 386 14.38 -31.80 11.76
CA GLN A 386 15.44 -32.65 12.31
C GLN A 386 16.70 -31.79 12.55
N ALA A 387 17.17 -31.74 13.79
CA ALA A 387 18.40 -31.02 14.16
C ALA A 387 19.22 -31.83 15.18
N PRO A 388 20.45 -32.26 14.84
CA PRO A 388 21.11 -32.14 13.53
C PRO A 388 20.48 -33.04 12.49
N GLY A 389 20.40 -32.58 11.23
CA GLY A 389 19.88 -33.34 10.10
C GLY A 389 19.31 -32.45 8.98
N THR A 390 18.63 -33.08 8.01
CA THR A 390 18.11 -32.39 6.82
C THR A 390 16.60 -32.58 6.60
N ILE A 391 15.93 -33.35 7.48
CA ILE A 391 14.49 -33.59 7.35
C ILE A 391 13.71 -32.37 7.83
N VAL A 392 12.84 -31.87 6.95
CA VAL A 392 11.92 -30.77 7.22
C VAL A 392 10.52 -31.16 6.75
N THR A 393 9.53 -31.04 7.63
CA THR A 393 8.12 -31.19 7.30
C THR A 393 7.45 -29.83 7.50
N MET A 394 6.93 -29.26 6.42
CA MET A 394 6.18 -28.00 6.48
C MET A 394 4.82 -28.24 7.14
N THR A 395 4.27 -27.21 7.81
CA THR A 395 2.91 -27.30 8.39
C THR A 395 1.87 -27.65 7.33
N SER A 396 0.80 -28.32 7.75
CA SER A 396 -0.31 -28.70 6.87
C SER A 396 -1.15 -27.52 6.43
N ASP A 397 -1.19 -26.44 7.23
CA ASP A 397 -1.95 -25.24 6.91
C ASP A 397 -1.24 -24.41 5.84
N LEU A 398 -1.93 -24.15 4.74
CA LEU A 398 -1.33 -23.49 3.57
C LEU A 398 -0.87 -22.06 3.86
N HIS A 399 -1.65 -21.26 4.58
CA HIS A 399 -1.24 -19.87 4.83
C HIS A 399 -0.07 -19.81 5.83
N GLU A 400 -0.04 -20.69 6.84
CA GLU A 400 1.04 -20.73 7.83
C GLU A 400 2.40 -21.06 7.21
N ARG A 401 2.43 -21.88 6.13
CA ARG A 401 3.67 -22.15 5.38
C ARG A 401 4.35 -20.89 4.83
N PHE A 402 3.60 -19.80 4.69
CA PHE A 402 4.05 -18.56 4.06
C PHE A 402 4.08 -17.37 5.03
N GLU A 403 3.74 -17.57 6.29
CA GLU A 403 3.83 -16.55 7.35
C GLU A 403 5.08 -16.81 8.21
N ASP A 404 6.16 -16.08 7.89
CA ASP A 404 7.45 -16.25 8.53
C ASP A 404 7.45 -15.71 9.96
N GLY A 405 7.64 -16.60 10.93
CA GLY A 405 7.68 -16.25 12.34
C GLY A 405 6.30 -15.87 12.90
N THR A 406 6.29 -15.13 13.98
CA THR A 406 5.06 -14.67 14.61
C THR A 406 4.45 -13.52 13.84
N ILE A 407 3.22 -13.69 13.36
CA ILE A 407 2.46 -12.63 12.70
C ILE A 407 2.19 -11.46 13.65
N ASN A 408 1.90 -10.29 13.11
CA ASN A 408 1.62 -9.08 13.89
C ASN A 408 0.23 -9.12 14.56
N TYR A 409 -0.01 -10.13 15.42
CA TYR A 409 -1.31 -10.44 16.01
C TYR A 409 -1.91 -9.30 16.85
N LEU A 410 -1.08 -8.41 17.39
CA LEU A 410 -1.57 -7.25 18.14
C LEU A 410 -2.33 -6.26 17.25
N ASN A 411 -1.93 -6.12 15.98
CA ASN A 411 -2.50 -5.14 15.06
C ASN A 411 -3.56 -5.73 14.11
N LEU A 412 -3.73 -7.05 14.03
CA LEU A 412 -4.73 -7.66 13.13
C LEU A 412 -6.18 -7.27 13.44
N PRO A 413 -6.60 -7.06 14.70
CA PRO A 413 -7.95 -6.54 14.97
C PRO A 413 -8.24 -5.21 14.27
N ALA A 414 -7.22 -4.33 14.18
CA ALA A 414 -7.37 -3.05 13.49
C ALA A 414 -7.55 -3.20 11.96
N ILE A 415 -7.14 -4.32 11.36
CA ILE A 415 -7.40 -4.60 9.93
C ILE A 415 -8.90 -4.82 9.71
N THR A 416 -9.53 -5.61 10.54
CA THR A 416 -10.99 -5.85 10.50
C THR A 416 -11.77 -4.54 10.60
N ASP A 417 -11.45 -3.73 11.60
CA ASP A 417 -12.13 -2.46 11.82
C ASP A 417 -11.81 -1.42 10.73
N GLY A 418 -10.55 -1.37 10.26
CA GLY A 418 -10.13 -0.48 9.18
C GLY A 418 -10.79 -0.79 7.84
N LEU A 419 -10.99 -2.07 7.51
CA LEU A 419 -11.71 -2.49 6.30
C LEU A 419 -13.21 -2.17 6.39
N ARG A 420 -13.84 -2.39 7.55
CA ARG A 420 -15.23 -1.98 7.81
C ARG A 420 -15.39 -0.47 7.66
N PHE A 421 -14.47 0.28 8.26
CA PHE A 421 -14.43 1.74 8.15
C PHE A 421 -14.31 2.18 6.68
N LEU A 422 -13.33 1.69 5.94
CA LEU A 422 -13.15 2.06 4.54
C LEU A 422 -14.35 1.68 3.67
N SER A 423 -14.95 0.50 3.89
CA SER A 423 -16.12 0.03 3.15
C SER A 423 -17.30 1.00 3.21
N ALA A 424 -17.46 1.72 4.31
CA ALA A 424 -18.57 2.68 4.47
C ALA A 424 -18.41 3.92 3.59
N TYR A 425 -17.17 4.32 3.28
CA TYR A 425 -16.88 5.56 2.56
C TYR A 425 -16.39 5.35 1.12
N LEU A 426 -15.84 4.18 0.82
CA LEU A 426 -15.28 3.87 -0.50
C LEU A 426 -16.26 4.08 -1.68
N PRO A 427 -17.58 3.84 -1.55
CA PRO A 427 -18.52 4.13 -2.66
C PRO A 427 -18.57 5.60 -3.07
N PHE A 428 -18.33 6.54 -2.14
CA PHE A 428 -18.38 7.98 -2.37
C PHE A 428 -17.04 8.56 -2.83
N LEU A 429 -15.95 7.87 -2.51
CA LEU A 429 -14.60 8.36 -2.67
C LEU A 429 -14.22 8.64 -4.14
N PRO A 430 -14.51 7.78 -5.13
CA PRO A 430 -14.16 8.06 -6.52
C PRO A 430 -14.78 9.35 -7.06
N LEU A 431 -16.04 9.63 -6.72
CA LEU A 431 -16.72 10.86 -7.12
C LEU A 431 -16.07 12.10 -6.49
N ARG A 432 -15.78 12.05 -5.17
CA ARG A 432 -15.05 13.12 -4.45
C ARG A 432 -13.73 13.41 -5.12
N LEU A 433 -12.92 12.38 -5.35
CA LEU A 433 -11.58 12.51 -5.93
C LEU A 433 -11.65 13.00 -7.38
N SER A 434 -12.63 12.56 -8.16
CA SER A 434 -12.81 13.01 -9.53
C SER A 434 -13.04 14.52 -9.61
N THR A 435 -13.90 15.08 -8.75
CA THR A 435 -14.19 16.52 -8.75
C THR A 435 -12.98 17.33 -8.33
N LEU A 436 -12.29 16.93 -7.25
CA LEU A 436 -11.07 17.59 -6.78
C LEU A 436 -9.94 17.52 -7.80
N MET A 437 -9.74 16.37 -8.44
CA MET A 437 -8.73 16.18 -9.48
C MET A 437 -8.97 17.10 -10.68
N HIS A 438 -10.22 17.15 -11.18
CA HIS A 438 -10.55 18.03 -12.31
C HIS A 438 -10.32 19.50 -11.99
N TYR A 439 -10.77 19.95 -10.82
CA TYR A 439 -10.51 21.32 -10.34
C TYR A 439 -9.00 21.61 -10.27
N THR A 440 -8.25 20.74 -9.62
CA THR A 440 -6.80 20.94 -9.41
C THR A 440 -6.04 20.97 -10.75
N ILE A 441 -6.32 20.01 -11.64
CA ILE A 441 -5.69 19.92 -12.96
C ILE A 441 -6.02 21.17 -13.79
N SER A 442 -7.28 21.58 -13.84
CA SER A 442 -7.74 22.76 -14.58
C SER A 442 -7.07 24.04 -14.08
N SER A 443 -7.08 24.24 -12.74
CA SER A 443 -6.49 25.42 -12.12
C SER A 443 -4.98 25.48 -12.31
N LEU A 444 -4.25 24.40 -12.06
CA LEU A 444 -2.79 24.35 -12.24
C LEU A 444 -2.37 24.53 -13.71
N SER A 445 -3.12 23.97 -14.64
CA SER A 445 -2.81 24.11 -16.09
C SER A 445 -3.04 25.54 -16.61
N ALA A 446 -3.88 26.31 -15.93
CA ALA A 446 -4.17 27.70 -16.30
C ALA A 446 -3.12 28.70 -15.80
N LEU A 447 -2.28 28.32 -14.82
CA LEU A 447 -1.31 29.22 -14.19
C LEU A 447 -0.20 29.63 -15.16
N ARG A 448 0.07 30.95 -15.16
CA ARG A 448 1.16 31.57 -15.95
C ARG A 448 2.03 32.41 -15.04
N HIS A 449 3.29 32.58 -15.42
CA HIS A 449 4.18 33.52 -14.73
C HIS A 449 3.74 34.96 -14.93
N ASP A 450 3.94 35.78 -13.91
CA ASP A 450 3.60 37.23 -13.92
C ASP A 450 4.44 38.06 -14.91
N VAL A 451 5.60 37.51 -15.33
CA VAL A 451 6.54 38.19 -16.23
C VAL A 451 6.38 37.81 -17.71
N ASN A 452 5.72 36.66 -18.00
CA ASN A 452 5.49 36.17 -19.36
C ASN A 452 4.36 35.13 -19.40
N ASP A 453 4.02 34.59 -20.58
CA ASP A 453 2.94 33.60 -20.76
C ASP A 453 3.40 32.14 -20.61
N VAL A 454 4.57 31.90 -20.00
CA VAL A 454 5.07 30.55 -19.75
C VAL A 454 4.27 29.91 -18.61
N ALA A 455 3.90 28.64 -18.77
CA ALA A 455 3.18 27.89 -17.73
C ALA A 455 4.04 27.68 -16.50
N VAL A 456 3.47 27.91 -15.30
CA VAL A 456 4.14 27.63 -14.00
C VAL A 456 4.29 26.14 -13.77
N VAL A 457 3.33 25.34 -14.26
CA VAL A 457 3.23 23.91 -14.01
C VAL A 457 3.04 23.17 -15.33
N ARG A 458 3.77 22.06 -15.50
CA ARG A 458 3.52 21.08 -16.54
C ARG A 458 3.09 19.76 -15.91
N ILE A 459 1.85 19.35 -16.15
CA ILE A 459 1.30 18.08 -15.70
C ILE A 459 1.83 16.96 -16.59
N LEU A 460 2.36 15.91 -15.97
CA LEU A 460 2.99 14.77 -16.65
C LEU A 460 2.16 13.50 -16.54
N SER A 461 1.42 13.34 -15.44
CA SER A 461 0.58 12.17 -15.23
C SER A 461 -0.65 12.18 -16.14
N ARG A 462 -1.20 10.98 -16.36
CA ARG A 462 -2.42 10.79 -17.15
C ARG A 462 -3.60 11.56 -16.56
N ILE A 463 -4.24 12.37 -17.40
CA ILE A 463 -5.44 13.13 -17.05
C ILE A 463 -6.67 12.23 -17.20
N PRO A 464 -7.65 12.28 -16.24
CA PRO A 464 -8.90 11.54 -16.37
C PRO A 464 -9.63 11.85 -17.67
N SER A 465 -10.12 10.83 -18.37
CA SER A 465 -10.82 11.01 -19.65
C SER A 465 -12.20 11.66 -19.47
N LYS A 466 -12.81 11.47 -18.30
CA LYS A 466 -14.12 12.04 -17.95
C LYS A 466 -14.21 12.40 -16.47
N ARG A 467 -15.01 13.39 -16.15
CA ARG A 467 -15.43 13.72 -14.80
C ARG A 467 -16.61 12.84 -14.39
N LEU A 468 -16.54 12.19 -13.23
CA LEU A 468 -17.64 11.41 -12.67
C LEU A 468 -18.78 12.31 -12.24
N ARG A 469 -20.02 11.82 -12.31
CA ARG A 469 -21.25 12.58 -12.02
C ARG A 469 -22.12 11.94 -10.94
N ALA A 470 -21.93 10.67 -10.66
CA ALA A 470 -22.75 9.92 -9.72
C ALA A 470 -21.89 9.06 -8.77
N VAL A 471 -22.45 8.83 -7.58
CA VAL A 471 -21.88 7.87 -6.61
C VAL A 471 -21.88 6.47 -7.21
N GLY A 472 -20.79 5.72 -7.02
CA GLY A 472 -20.62 4.36 -7.55
C GLY A 472 -19.93 4.29 -8.91
N GLU A 473 -19.80 5.39 -9.65
CA GLU A 473 -18.99 5.42 -10.86
C GLU A 473 -17.49 5.28 -10.51
N GLN A 474 -16.71 4.68 -11.43
CA GLN A 474 -15.28 4.50 -11.29
C GLN A 474 -14.52 5.32 -12.35
N SER A 475 -13.41 5.94 -11.94
CA SER A 475 -12.52 6.66 -12.84
C SER A 475 -11.59 5.71 -13.58
N ASP A 476 -11.23 6.06 -14.81
CA ASP A 476 -10.19 5.40 -15.64
C ASP A 476 -8.76 5.71 -15.18
N THR A 477 -8.61 6.63 -14.22
CA THR A 477 -7.33 7.00 -13.61
C THR A 477 -7.42 6.89 -12.08
N GLY A 478 -6.27 6.99 -11.42
CA GLY A 478 -6.18 7.16 -9.98
C GLY A 478 -6.46 8.59 -9.51
N SER A 479 -5.92 8.94 -8.35
CA SER A 479 -6.01 10.26 -7.71
C SER A 479 -4.62 10.88 -7.50
N VAL A 480 -3.75 10.76 -8.50
CA VAL A 480 -2.36 11.24 -8.49
C VAL A 480 -2.16 12.30 -9.57
N ILE A 481 -1.52 13.39 -9.23
CA ILE A 481 -1.02 14.39 -10.17
C ILE A 481 0.49 14.42 -10.03
N SER A 482 1.21 13.93 -11.03
CA SER A 482 2.65 14.11 -11.16
C SER A 482 2.92 15.24 -12.13
N LEU A 483 3.73 16.18 -11.70
CA LEU A 483 3.98 17.42 -12.42
C LEU A 483 5.42 17.90 -12.18
N ILE A 484 5.85 18.86 -12.99
CA ILE A 484 7.04 19.68 -12.72
C ILE A 484 6.64 21.15 -12.65
N PHE A 485 7.33 21.90 -11.79
CA PHE A 485 7.30 23.35 -11.81
C PHE A 485 8.37 23.89 -12.74
N GLN A 486 8.06 24.96 -13.46
CA GLN A 486 8.97 25.54 -14.44
C GLN A 486 9.30 26.99 -14.05
N PHE A 487 10.52 27.42 -14.34
CA PHE A 487 10.89 28.84 -14.31
C PHE A 487 10.26 29.58 -15.50
N PRO A 488 10.26 30.94 -15.49
CA PRO A 488 9.87 31.73 -16.68
C PRO A 488 10.68 31.41 -17.93
N SER A 489 11.88 30.83 -17.79
CA SER A 489 12.71 30.31 -18.90
C SER A 489 12.14 29.03 -19.54
N GLY A 490 11.19 28.35 -18.87
CA GLY A 490 10.70 27.02 -19.25
C GLY A 490 11.53 25.86 -18.68
N GLU A 491 12.63 26.15 -17.97
CA GLU A 491 13.44 25.14 -17.30
C GLU A 491 12.74 24.60 -16.05
N MET A 492 13.01 23.34 -15.71
CA MET A 492 12.46 22.71 -14.50
C MET A 492 13.04 23.34 -13.23
N MET A 493 12.19 23.71 -12.28
CA MET A 493 12.62 24.05 -10.92
C MET A 493 13.11 22.81 -10.19
N PRO A 494 14.18 22.89 -9.40
CA PRO A 494 14.68 21.75 -8.61
C PRO A 494 13.60 21.22 -7.66
N ASN A 495 13.45 19.89 -7.61
CA ASN A 495 12.50 19.24 -6.69
C ASN A 495 12.79 19.59 -5.23
N SER A 496 14.07 19.69 -4.86
CA SER A 496 14.51 20.08 -3.52
C SER A 496 14.10 21.52 -3.14
N PHE A 497 14.01 22.43 -4.12
CA PHE A 497 13.44 23.77 -3.90
C PHE A 497 11.94 23.70 -3.65
N ILE A 498 11.21 22.89 -4.42
CA ILE A 498 9.76 22.75 -4.28
C ILE A 498 9.41 22.11 -2.92
N GLU A 499 10.17 21.10 -2.47
CA GLU A 499 10.00 20.51 -1.13
C GLU A 499 10.18 21.56 -0.02
N TYR A 500 11.23 22.36 -0.12
CA TYR A 500 11.48 23.45 0.82
C TYR A 500 10.31 24.45 0.83
N ALA A 501 9.91 24.93 -0.33
CA ALA A 501 8.85 25.92 -0.46
C ALA A 501 7.49 25.40 0.05
N ALA A 502 7.14 24.13 -0.27
CA ALA A 502 5.92 23.47 0.20
C ALA A 502 5.92 23.30 1.72
N SER A 503 7.04 22.84 2.29
CA SER A 503 7.21 22.69 3.74
C SER A 503 6.99 24.01 4.49
N ARG A 504 7.47 25.13 3.93
CA ARG A 504 7.26 26.47 4.52
C ARG A 504 5.80 26.91 4.52
N GLN A 505 4.95 26.31 3.70
CA GLN A 505 3.52 26.57 3.63
C GLN A 505 2.66 25.44 4.24
N SER A 506 3.27 24.56 5.04
CA SER A 506 2.61 23.41 5.68
C SER A 506 1.89 22.52 4.66
N ILE A 507 2.55 22.21 3.53
CA ILE A 507 2.03 21.33 2.50
C ILE A 507 2.91 20.07 2.44
N SER A 508 2.34 18.92 2.81
CA SER A 508 2.97 17.61 2.71
C SER A 508 2.72 17.02 1.33
N LEU A 509 3.70 17.16 0.44
CA LEU A 509 3.76 16.53 -0.87
C LEU A 509 4.99 15.61 -0.99
N ARG A 510 5.18 14.97 -2.13
CA ARG A 510 6.36 14.11 -2.37
C ARG A 510 7.03 14.45 -3.69
N THR A 511 8.37 14.31 -3.73
CA THR A 511 9.18 14.47 -4.95
C THR A 511 9.99 13.21 -5.27
N GLY A 512 10.52 13.12 -6.48
CA GLY A 512 11.41 12.06 -6.95
C GLY A 512 10.74 11.05 -7.89
N CYS A 513 11.35 9.86 -8.05
CA CYS A 513 10.91 8.80 -8.96
C CYS A 513 9.90 7.81 -8.35
N MET A 514 9.48 7.98 -7.11
CA MET A 514 8.42 7.23 -6.41
C MET A 514 8.63 5.71 -6.36
N CYS A 515 9.86 5.22 -6.38
CA CYS A 515 10.20 3.79 -6.53
C CYS A 515 9.56 3.14 -7.79
N ASN A 516 9.34 3.93 -8.83
CA ASN A 516 8.80 3.50 -10.13
C ASN A 516 9.63 4.15 -11.26
N PRO A 517 10.85 3.62 -11.51
CA PRO A 517 11.80 4.25 -12.42
C PRO A 517 11.31 4.26 -13.86
N GLY A 518 10.64 3.19 -14.31
CA GLY A 518 10.13 3.11 -15.67
C GLY A 518 8.96 4.05 -15.93
N GLY A 519 8.04 4.18 -14.95
CA GLY A 519 6.97 5.17 -15.01
C GLY A 519 7.51 6.59 -15.02
N ALA A 520 8.49 6.91 -14.16
CA ALA A 520 9.16 8.20 -14.14
C ALA A 520 9.86 8.51 -15.47
N ALA A 521 10.64 7.56 -16.00
CA ALA A 521 11.32 7.72 -17.28
C ALA A 521 10.35 7.97 -18.44
N SER A 522 9.19 7.31 -18.41
CA SER A 522 8.18 7.49 -19.47
C SER A 522 7.57 8.89 -19.46
N ILE A 523 7.07 9.34 -18.29
CA ILE A 523 6.38 10.64 -18.22
C ILE A 523 7.34 11.85 -18.27
N LEU A 524 8.63 11.63 -18.01
CA LEU A 524 9.69 12.64 -18.14
C LEU A 524 10.36 12.62 -19.51
N GLY A 525 10.07 11.62 -20.37
CA GLY A 525 10.73 11.47 -21.67
C GLY A 525 12.20 11.00 -21.59
N LEU A 526 12.55 10.23 -20.55
CA LEU A 526 13.92 9.80 -20.25
C LEU A 526 14.21 8.33 -20.58
N ARG A 527 13.37 7.67 -21.41
CA ARG A 527 13.53 6.23 -21.70
C ARG A 527 14.87 5.90 -22.33
N ASP A 528 15.33 6.69 -23.30
CA ASP A 528 16.60 6.45 -23.98
C ASP A 528 17.79 6.64 -23.04
N ALA A 529 17.76 7.70 -22.23
CA ALA A 529 18.78 7.92 -21.19
C ALA A 529 18.81 6.80 -20.16
N MET A 530 17.63 6.29 -19.76
CA MET A 530 17.52 5.16 -18.85
C MET A 530 18.06 3.86 -19.48
N ALA A 531 17.82 3.62 -20.77
CA ALA A 531 18.32 2.45 -21.49
C ALA A 531 19.86 2.47 -21.66
N ALA A 532 20.45 3.66 -21.69
CA ALA A 532 21.89 3.86 -21.86
C ALA A 532 22.69 3.87 -20.54
N LEU A 533 22.05 3.63 -19.37
CA LEU A 533 22.72 3.68 -18.09
C LEU A 533 23.84 2.62 -17.98
N PRO A 534 25.06 3.00 -17.55
CA PRO A 534 26.11 2.05 -17.26
C PRO A 534 25.82 1.26 -15.98
N ALA A 535 26.50 0.12 -15.81
CA ALA A 535 26.47 -0.61 -14.57
C ALA A 535 26.98 0.29 -13.40
N ASP A 536 26.43 0.07 -12.21
CA ASP A 536 26.84 0.77 -10.97
C ASP A 536 26.63 2.29 -10.97
N VAL A 537 25.83 2.84 -11.89
CA VAL A 537 25.49 4.26 -11.90
C VAL A 537 24.76 4.66 -10.61
N THR A 538 25.18 5.78 -10.02
CA THR A 538 24.46 6.39 -8.89
C THR A 538 23.44 7.40 -9.37
N LEU A 539 22.39 7.67 -8.57
CA LEU A 539 21.41 8.72 -8.88
C LEU A 539 22.11 10.07 -9.12
N ARG A 540 23.05 10.43 -8.26
CA ARG A 540 23.83 11.68 -8.40
C ARG A 540 24.59 11.77 -9.72
N ALA A 541 25.21 10.66 -10.15
CA ALA A 541 25.92 10.63 -11.44
C ALA A 541 24.94 10.78 -12.62
N PHE A 542 23.77 10.17 -12.51
CA PHE A 542 22.73 10.31 -13.53
C PHE A 542 22.17 11.74 -13.59
N GLU A 543 21.89 12.37 -12.44
CA GLU A 543 21.45 13.78 -12.36
C GLU A 543 22.52 14.75 -12.91
N GLN A 544 23.80 14.50 -12.62
CA GLN A 544 24.90 15.28 -13.21
C GLN A 544 24.95 15.15 -14.74
N HIS A 545 24.73 13.94 -15.26
CA HIS A 545 24.67 13.71 -16.69
C HIS A 545 23.48 14.42 -17.35
N MET A 546 22.33 14.45 -16.69
CA MET A 546 21.13 15.13 -17.16
C MET A 546 21.15 16.64 -16.96
N GLY A 547 22.02 17.17 -16.09
CA GLY A 547 22.14 18.58 -15.76
C GLY A 547 21.06 19.13 -14.81
N HIS A 548 20.17 18.28 -14.29
CA HIS A 548 19.09 18.66 -13.35
C HIS A 548 18.72 17.50 -12.43
N GLU A 549 18.04 17.81 -11.32
CA GLU A 549 17.43 16.81 -10.43
C GLU A 549 16.41 15.95 -11.17
N LEU A 550 16.39 14.66 -10.89
CA LEU A 550 15.46 13.71 -11.52
C LEU A 550 14.20 13.51 -10.66
N GLY A 551 13.10 13.18 -11.35
CA GLY A 551 11.82 12.89 -10.71
C GLY A 551 10.79 13.98 -10.92
N VAL A 552 9.69 13.84 -10.23
CA VAL A 552 8.50 14.71 -10.33
C VAL A 552 8.09 15.21 -8.96
N VAL A 553 7.30 16.27 -8.92
CA VAL A 553 6.47 16.61 -7.77
C VAL A 553 5.17 15.82 -7.88
N ARG A 554 4.82 15.08 -6.82
CA ARG A 554 3.60 14.28 -6.79
C ARG A 554 2.62 14.81 -5.74
N ILE A 555 1.42 15.12 -6.19
CA ILE A 555 0.25 15.42 -5.37
C ILE A 555 -0.68 14.22 -5.46
N SER A 556 -1.13 13.68 -4.35
CA SER A 556 -2.08 12.58 -4.32
C SER A 556 -3.16 12.80 -3.28
N LEU A 557 -4.40 12.62 -3.72
CA LEU A 557 -5.60 12.86 -2.92
C LEU A 557 -6.14 11.53 -2.38
N GLY A 558 -6.82 11.59 -1.24
CA GLY A 558 -7.35 10.42 -0.57
C GLY A 558 -8.59 10.70 0.27
N LEU A 559 -8.84 9.82 1.24
CA LEU A 559 -10.11 9.73 1.97
C LEU A 559 -10.53 11.03 2.68
N ALA A 560 -9.57 11.73 3.28
CA ALA A 560 -9.86 12.98 4.01
C ALA A 560 -9.61 14.25 3.18
N SER A 561 -9.30 14.13 1.89
CA SER A 561 -9.08 15.31 1.03
C SER A 561 -10.37 16.08 0.78
N ASP A 562 -10.29 17.39 0.88
CA ASP A 562 -11.39 18.30 0.60
C ASP A 562 -10.98 19.46 -0.33
N PHE A 563 -11.91 20.40 -0.57
CA PHE A 563 -11.66 21.55 -1.43
C PHE A 563 -10.54 22.46 -0.88
N ARG A 564 -10.41 22.61 0.45
CA ARG A 564 -9.39 23.48 1.04
C ARG A 564 -7.98 22.99 0.73
N ASP A 565 -7.77 21.66 0.75
CA ASP A 565 -6.46 21.08 0.44
C ASP A 565 -6.03 21.43 -0.98
N VAL A 566 -6.91 21.21 -1.96
CA VAL A 566 -6.59 21.49 -3.37
C VAL A 566 -6.51 22.97 -3.67
N PHE A 567 -7.32 23.80 -3.01
CA PHE A 567 -7.25 25.26 -3.11
C PHE A 567 -5.89 25.77 -2.62
N ARG A 568 -5.40 25.29 -1.46
CA ARG A 568 -4.09 25.67 -0.92
C ARG A 568 -2.94 25.22 -1.83
N VAL A 569 -3.04 24.04 -2.46
CA VAL A 569 -2.06 23.60 -3.46
C VAL A 569 -2.04 24.51 -4.68
N VAL A 570 -3.21 24.96 -5.18
CA VAL A 570 -3.28 25.91 -6.29
C VAL A 570 -2.67 27.26 -5.89
N ARG A 571 -3.01 27.78 -4.69
CA ARG A 571 -2.43 29.02 -4.17
C ARG A 571 -0.90 28.95 -4.01
N PHE A 572 -0.40 27.81 -3.53
CA PHE A 572 1.04 27.55 -3.49
C PHE A 572 1.67 27.64 -4.89
N ALA A 573 1.06 27.00 -5.88
CA ALA A 573 1.56 27.08 -7.25
C ALA A 573 1.51 28.53 -7.82
N GLU A 574 0.49 29.31 -7.48
CA GLU A 574 0.40 30.72 -7.83
C GLU A 574 1.55 31.54 -7.23
N THR A 575 1.96 31.28 -5.98
CA THR A 575 3.12 31.97 -5.37
C THR A 575 4.43 31.67 -6.10
N LEU A 576 4.57 30.47 -6.67
CA LEU A 576 5.72 30.13 -7.50
C LEU A 576 5.66 30.80 -8.89
N GLY A 577 4.48 31.18 -9.35
CA GLY A 577 4.28 32.00 -10.56
C GLY A 577 4.68 33.45 -10.40
N SER A 578 4.62 33.99 -9.18
CA SER A 578 5.05 35.36 -8.87
C SER A 578 6.57 35.47 -8.82
N SER A 579 7.14 36.39 -9.58
CA SER A 579 8.59 36.64 -9.63
C SER A 579 9.14 37.09 -8.27
N GLU A 580 8.41 37.97 -7.57
CA GLU A 580 8.78 38.48 -6.25
C GLU A 580 8.73 37.38 -5.19
N ALA A 581 7.60 36.67 -5.05
CA ALA A 581 7.41 35.64 -4.04
C ALA A 581 8.35 34.45 -4.27
N ARG A 582 8.51 34.01 -5.52
CA ARG A 582 9.46 32.95 -5.87
C ARG A 582 10.91 33.35 -5.57
N GLY A 583 11.31 34.60 -5.92
CA GLY A 583 12.65 35.13 -5.65
C GLY A 583 12.99 35.09 -4.17
N ALA A 584 12.09 35.61 -3.31
CA ALA A 584 12.28 35.59 -1.86
C ALA A 584 12.42 34.16 -1.30
N MET A 585 11.58 33.22 -1.75
CA MET A 585 11.70 31.80 -1.32
C MET A 585 12.97 31.14 -1.82
N TRP A 586 13.44 31.49 -3.03
CA TRP A 586 14.67 30.97 -3.62
C TRP A 586 15.89 31.38 -2.82
N GLU A 587 15.99 32.65 -2.45
CA GLU A 587 17.08 33.16 -1.60
C GLU A 587 17.12 32.45 -0.25
N GLN A 588 15.99 32.32 0.44
CA GLN A 588 15.88 31.59 1.70
C GLN A 588 16.30 30.12 1.58
N TRP A 589 15.93 29.46 0.47
CA TRP A 589 16.34 28.08 0.22
C TRP A 589 17.87 27.96 0.02
N LEU A 590 18.49 28.88 -0.72
CA LEU A 590 19.95 28.91 -0.89
C LEU A 590 20.68 29.14 0.44
N GLU A 591 20.18 30.04 1.28
CA GLU A 591 20.71 30.28 2.63
C GLU A 591 20.62 29.01 3.49
N SER A 592 19.49 28.28 3.44
CA SER A 592 19.32 27.03 4.17
C SER A 592 20.32 25.94 3.77
N LYS A 593 20.68 25.87 2.49
CA LYS A 593 21.71 24.94 1.98
C LYS A 593 23.13 25.31 2.43
N SER A 594 23.44 26.61 2.51
CA SER A 594 24.77 27.06 2.95
C SER A 594 24.98 26.93 4.46
N GLY A 595 23.93 27.03 5.27
CA GLY A 595 23.97 26.85 6.73
C GLY A 595 24.15 25.40 7.20
N HIS A 596 23.98 24.40 6.34
CA HIS A 596 24.21 22.97 6.64
C HIS A 596 25.59 22.46 6.15
N ALA A 597 26.44 23.33 5.62
CA ALA A 597 27.77 23.00 5.12
C ALA A 597 28.89 23.32 6.13
N LEU A 598 28.58 23.58 7.41
CA LEU A 598 29.54 23.83 8.49
C LEU A 598 29.54 22.68 9.51
#